data_5f20f301164ba897c05ad3452837fc82
#
_entry.id   5f20f301164ba897c05ad3452837fc82
#
_cell.length_a   1.000
_cell.length_b   1.000
_cell.length_c   1.000
_cell.angle_alpha   90.00
_cell.angle_beta   90.00
_cell.angle_gamma   90.00
#
_symmetry.space_group_name_H-M   'P 1'
#
loop_
_entity.id
_entity.type
_entity.pdbx_description
1 polymer ?
#
loop_
_entity_poly.entity_id
_entity_poly.type
_entity_poly.pdbx_seq_one_letter_code
_entity_poly.pdbx_strand_id
1 'polypeptide(L)'
;MKNGGLCIRGKGGKERYLQIGNNDVLSILNVYKVCFEDEIKRHGYFFVNRYGKPLSEQSARSMIHKYADEIQADINITPHMFRHSFATYLMEEDVNIRYIQKMLGHASITTTEIYTYVTTEKEKEILRTRHPRNKINIGENFDNLVY
;
A
#
# COMPACT_ATOMS: atom_id res chain seq x y z
N MET A 1 6.64 5.88 -10.86
CA MET A 1 7.17 4.80 -9.97
C MET A 1 8.55 4.43 -10.49
N LYS A 2 9.62 4.74 -9.76
CA LYS A 2 10.94 4.18 -10.06
C LYS A 2 11.09 2.92 -9.21
N ASN A 3 11.43 1.79 -9.82
CA ASN A 3 11.71 0.50 -9.14
C ASN A 3 10.59 -0.05 -8.23
N GLY A 4 9.31 0.13 -8.57
CA GLY A 4 8.19 -0.39 -7.78
C GLY A 4 7.94 0.34 -6.45
N GLY A 5 8.53 1.52 -6.25
CA GLY A 5 8.34 2.32 -5.03
C GLY A 5 7.35 3.45 -5.20
N LEU A 6 6.51 3.66 -4.19
CA LEU A 6 5.63 4.82 -4.02
C LEU A 6 6.18 5.72 -2.94
N CYS A 7 6.30 7.02 -3.21
CA CYS A 7 6.62 8.01 -2.20
C CYS A 7 5.35 8.41 -1.43
N ILE A 8 5.39 8.27 -0.11
CA ILE A 8 4.29 8.68 0.77
C ILE A 8 4.75 9.91 1.55
N ARG A 9 3.98 11.00 1.44
CA ARG A 9 4.16 12.19 2.26
C ARG A 9 3.32 12.08 3.52
N GLY A 10 4.00 12.00 4.66
CA GLY A 10 3.38 11.89 5.97
C GLY A 10 3.22 13.25 6.68
N LYS A 11 2.69 13.23 7.91
CA LYS A 11 2.54 14.39 8.77
C LYS A 11 3.91 15.07 9.02
N GLY A 12 3.96 16.40 8.90
CA GLY A 12 5.19 17.17 9.07
C GLY A 12 6.14 17.13 7.87
N GLY A 13 5.65 16.81 6.66
CA GLY A 13 6.46 16.82 5.44
C GLY A 13 7.45 15.66 5.31
N LYS A 14 7.42 14.70 6.22
CA LYS A 14 8.31 13.53 6.17
C LYS A 14 7.91 12.62 5.01
N GLU A 15 8.86 12.34 4.13
CA GLU A 15 8.67 11.42 3.01
C GLU A 15 9.19 10.02 3.37
N ARG A 16 8.49 9.01 2.92
CA ARG A 16 8.93 7.62 2.98
C ARG A 16 8.59 6.88 1.69
N TYR A 17 9.39 5.91 1.34
CA TYR A 17 9.15 5.08 0.18
C TYR A 17 8.53 3.76 0.62
N LEU A 18 7.36 3.44 0.04
CA LEU A 18 6.70 2.16 0.16
C LEU A 18 7.12 1.28 -1.02
N GLN A 19 7.65 0.10 -0.74
CA GLN A 19 7.95 -0.90 -1.76
C GLN A 19 6.73 -1.77 -2.04
N ILE A 20 6.55 -2.15 -3.30
CA ILE A 20 5.50 -3.07 -3.73
C ILE A 20 6.20 -4.31 -4.30
N GLY A 21 6.00 -5.45 -3.65
CA GLY A 21 6.68 -6.70 -4.01
C GLY A 21 5.86 -7.59 -4.95
N ASN A 22 4.54 -7.43 -5.03
CA ASN A 22 3.68 -8.27 -5.85
C ASN A 22 3.60 -7.74 -7.29
N ASN A 23 3.89 -8.59 -8.27
CA ASN A 23 3.95 -8.22 -9.69
C ASN A 23 2.56 -7.87 -10.27
N ASP A 24 1.49 -8.54 -9.83
CA ASP A 24 0.14 -8.26 -10.31
C ASP A 24 -0.30 -6.86 -9.86
N VAL A 25 -0.02 -6.52 -8.59
CA VAL A 25 -0.27 -5.18 -8.07
C VAL A 25 0.55 -4.13 -8.83
N LEU A 26 1.81 -4.42 -9.14
CA LEU A 26 2.66 -3.52 -9.94
C LEU A 26 2.09 -3.32 -11.34
N SER A 27 1.60 -4.37 -11.98
CA SER A 27 0.99 -4.32 -13.31
C SER A 27 -0.26 -3.44 -13.29
N ILE A 28 -1.17 -3.64 -12.32
CA ILE A 28 -2.37 -2.81 -12.15
C ILE A 28 -2.01 -1.34 -11.92
N LEU A 29 -1.04 -1.07 -11.05
CA LEU A 29 -0.62 0.29 -10.77
C LEU A 29 0.06 0.97 -11.98
N ASN A 30 0.72 0.20 -12.84
CA ASN A 30 1.26 0.73 -14.09
C ASN A 30 0.15 1.07 -15.09
N VAL A 31 -0.87 0.22 -15.23
CA VAL A 31 -2.06 0.54 -16.05
C VAL A 31 -2.74 1.79 -15.49
N TYR A 32 -3.00 1.84 -14.20
CA TYR A 32 -3.59 3.00 -13.53
C TYR A 32 -2.78 4.27 -13.81
N LYS A 33 -1.45 4.20 -13.70
CA LYS A 33 -0.56 5.33 -13.97
C LYS A 33 -0.69 5.85 -15.40
N VAL A 34 -0.85 4.95 -16.37
CA VAL A 34 -1.04 5.34 -17.79
C VAL A 34 -2.40 6.01 -17.97
N CYS A 35 -3.47 5.42 -17.40
CA CYS A 35 -4.82 5.95 -17.51
C CYS A 35 -4.99 7.35 -16.90
N PHE A 36 -4.24 7.67 -15.84
CA PHE A 36 -4.36 8.93 -15.10
C PHE A 36 -3.07 9.77 -15.15
N GLU A 37 -2.28 9.62 -16.22
CA GLU A 37 -0.97 10.27 -16.32
C GLU A 37 -1.02 11.79 -16.21
N ASP A 38 -2.01 12.42 -16.85
CA ASP A 38 -2.16 13.89 -16.88
C ASP A 38 -2.57 14.43 -15.52
N GLU A 39 -3.49 13.76 -14.82
CA GLU A 39 -3.92 14.14 -13.49
C GLU A 39 -2.79 13.97 -12.46
N ILE A 40 -2.05 12.86 -12.57
CA ILE A 40 -0.87 12.58 -11.72
C ILE A 40 0.19 13.66 -11.94
N LYS A 41 0.48 14.02 -13.18
CA LYS A 41 1.44 15.09 -13.49
C LYS A 41 0.98 16.45 -12.98
N ARG A 42 -0.31 16.76 -13.14
CA ARG A 42 -0.91 18.03 -12.72
C ARG A 42 -0.87 18.24 -11.21
N HIS A 43 -1.16 17.22 -10.44
CA HIS A 43 -1.30 17.33 -8.98
C HIS A 43 -0.11 16.80 -8.20
N GLY A 44 0.77 15.99 -8.80
CA GLY A 44 1.90 15.34 -8.13
C GLY A 44 1.51 14.24 -7.15
N TYR A 45 0.24 13.80 -7.17
CA TYR A 45 -0.27 12.68 -6.36
C TYR A 45 -0.59 11.50 -7.26
N PHE A 46 -0.17 10.29 -6.82
CA PHE A 46 -0.37 9.08 -7.60
C PHE A 46 -1.84 8.67 -7.66
N PHE A 47 -2.55 8.69 -6.52
CA PHE A 47 -3.97 8.33 -6.50
C PHE A 47 -4.85 9.57 -6.66
N VAL A 48 -5.76 9.50 -7.63
CA VAL A 48 -6.76 10.52 -7.92
C VAL A 48 -8.18 9.96 -7.76
N ASN A 49 -9.14 10.82 -7.47
CA ASN A 49 -10.54 10.47 -7.42
C ASN A 49 -11.20 10.59 -8.81
N ARG A 50 -12.48 10.20 -8.93
CA ARG A 50 -13.25 10.26 -10.19
C ARG A 50 -13.34 11.65 -10.83
N TYR A 51 -12.96 12.70 -10.12
CA TYR A 51 -12.94 14.08 -10.61
C TYR A 51 -11.52 14.53 -10.99
N GLY A 52 -10.56 13.62 -11.08
CA GLY A 52 -9.17 13.91 -11.37
C GLY A 52 -8.41 14.67 -10.28
N LYS A 53 -8.99 14.79 -9.05
CA LYS A 53 -8.34 15.46 -7.91
C LYS A 53 -7.65 14.43 -7.02
N PRO A 54 -6.63 14.84 -6.22
CA PRO A 54 -5.97 13.92 -5.28
C PRO A 54 -6.99 13.17 -4.40
N LEU A 55 -6.79 11.86 -4.24
CA LEU A 55 -7.62 11.03 -3.39
C LEU A 55 -7.44 11.45 -1.92
N SER A 56 -8.52 11.88 -1.27
CA SER A 56 -8.50 12.27 0.13
C SER A 56 -8.59 11.05 1.05
N GLU A 57 -8.13 11.19 2.29
CA GLU A 57 -8.29 10.18 3.33
C GLU A 57 -9.76 9.83 3.55
N GLN A 58 -10.64 10.83 3.55
CA GLN A 58 -12.08 10.62 3.68
C GLN A 58 -12.64 9.81 2.51
N SER A 59 -12.23 10.10 1.28
CA SER A 59 -12.68 9.32 0.11
C SER A 59 -12.21 7.86 0.19
N ALA A 60 -10.99 7.62 0.65
CA ALA A 60 -10.47 6.26 0.85
C ALA A 60 -11.28 5.51 1.93
N ARG A 61 -11.62 6.16 3.05
CA ARG A 61 -12.47 5.58 4.09
C ARG A 61 -13.87 5.26 3.56
N SER A 62 -14.49 6.20 2.85
CA SER A 62 -15.83 5.99 2.26
C SER A 62 -15.84 4.83 1.27
N MET A 63 -14.77 4.67 0.49
CA MET A 63 -14.61 3.53 -0.42
C MET A 63 -14.52 2.19 0.33
N ILE A 64 -13.76 2.14 1.43
CA ILE A 64 -13.67 0.95 2.27
C ILE A 64 -15.03 0.59 2.85
N HIS A 65 -15.77 1.56 3.40
CA HIS A 65 -17.12 1.32 3.92
C HIS A 65 -18.07 0.82 2.84
N LYS A 66 -18.07 1.45 1.65
CA LYS A 66 -18.90 1.00 0.53
C LYS A 66 -18.67 -0.49 0.21
N TYR A 67 -17.41 -0.92 0.08
CA TYR A 67 -17.12 -2.32 -0.22
C TYR A 67 -17.42 -3.26 0.96
N ALA A 68 -17.27 -2.79 2.20
CA ALA A 68 -17.67 -3.56 3.39
C ALA A 68 -19.19 -3.79 3.42
N ASP A 69 -19.97 -2.78 3.08
CA ASP A 69 -21.43 -2.87 2.99
C ASP A 69 -21.86 -3.81 1.85
N GLU A 70 -21.22 -3.74 0.68
CA GLU A 70 -21.50 -4.60 -0.46
C GLU A 70 -21.29 -6.09 -0.15
N ILE A 71 -20.30 -6.44 0.68
CA ILE A 71 -20.06 -7.81 1.13
C ILE A 71 -20.79 -8.17 2.42
N GLN A 72 -21.65 -7.27 2.93
CA GLN A 72 -22.38 -7.45 4.19
C GLN A 72 -21.47 -7.83 5.37
N ALA A 73 -20.34 -7.13 5.50
CA ALA A 73 -19.39 -7.40 6.57
C ALA A 73 -20.01 -7.08 7.93
N ASP A 74 -20.01 -8.03 8.86
CA ASP A 74 -20.56 -7.88 10.22
C ASP A 74 -19.74 -6.94 11.12
N ILE A 75 -18.60 -6.44 10.60
CA ILE A 75 -17.68 -5.58 11.34
C ILE A 75 -17.41 -4.27 10.60
N ASN A 76 -17.19 -3.21 11.35
CA ASN A 76 -16.81 -1.91 10.78
C ASN A 76 -15.34 -1.94 10.32
N ILE A 77 -15.12 -2.20 9.02
CA ILE A 77 -13.78 -2.29 8.43
C ILE A 77 -13.15 -0.91 8.32
N THR A 78 -11.94 -0.75 8.87
CA THR A 78 -11.21 0.50 8.89
C THR A 78 -9.79 0.35 8.31
N PRO A 79 -9.16 1.45 7.84
CA PRO A 79 -7.76 1.42 7.41
C PRO A 79 -6.79 0.89 8.47
N HIS A 80 -7.09 1.11 9.76
CA HIS A 80 -6.28 0.59 10.87
C HIS A 80 -6.34 -0.93 10.97
N MET A 81 -7.48 -1.54 10.66
CA MET A 81 -7.62 -3.00 10.63
C MET A 81 -6.74 -3.63 9.55
N PHE A 82 -6.73 -3.07 8.33
CA PHE A 82 -5.81 -3.53 7.29
C PHE A 82 -4.36 -3.47 7.74
N ARG A 83 -3.98 -2.37 8.39
CA ARG A 83 -2.63 -2.18 8.92
C ARG A 83 -2.30 -3.21 10.01
N HIS A 84 -3.23 -3.45 10.91
CA HIS A 84 -3.08 -4.43 11.99
C HIS A 84 -2.97 -5.85 11.42
N SER A 85 -3.90 -6.24 10.55
CA SER A 85 -3.89 -7.55 9.89
C SER A 85 -2.59 -7.80 9.10
N PHE A 86 -2.10 -6.78 8.39
CA PHE A 86 -0.80 -6.87 7.70
C PHE A 86 0.35 -7.12 8.67
N ALA A 87 0.39 -6.40 9.80
CA ALA A 87 1.42 -6.59 10.82
C ALA A 87 1.35 -7.99 11.43
N THR A 88 0.15 -8.42 11.86
CA THR A 88 -0.08 -9.74 12.45
C THR A 88 0.33 -10.86 11.50
N TYR A 89 -0.13 -10.77 10.24
CA TYR A 89 0.22 -11.75 9.22
C TYR A 89 1.74 -11.89 9.01
N LEU A 90 2.46 -10.77 8.91
CA LEU A 90 3.92 -10.82 8.77
C LEU A 90 4.62 -11.36 10.02
N MET A 91 4.06 -11.13 11.22
CA MET A 91 4.56 -11.73 12.46
C MET A 91 4.35 -13.26 12.45
N GLU A 92 3.20 -13.74 12.01
CA GLU A 92 2.90 -15.18 11.87
C GLU A 92 3.82 -15.87 10.82
N GLU A 93 4.29 -15.13 9.83
CA GLU A 93 5.28 -15.59 8.84
C GLU A 93 6.74 -15.39 9.31
N ASP A 94 6.96 -15.24 10.62
CA ASP A 94 8.29 -15.06 11.24
C ASP A 94 9.11 -13.88 10.70
N VAL A 95 8.44 -12.83 10.21
CA VAL A 95 9.12 -11.61 9.81
C VAL A 95 9.52 -10.80 11.04
N ASN A 96 10.81 -10.49 11.15
CA ASN A 96 11.31 -9.73 12.28
C ASN A 96 10.55 -8.40 12.44
N ILE A 97 10.08 -8.13 13.67
CA ILE A 97 9.25 -6.97 14.03
C ILE A 97 9.82 -5.63 13.56
N ARG A 98 11.15 -5.49 13.47
CA ARG A 98 11.81 -4.27 13.01
C ARG A 98 11.52 -3.95 11.54
N TYR A 99 11.44 -4.98 10.67
CA TYR A 99 11.03 -4.79 9.27
C TYR A 99 9.57 -4.36 9.18
N ILE A 100 8.70 -4.99 9.97
CA ILE A 100 7.27 -4.65 10.04
C ILE A 100 7.10 -3.19 10.46
N GLN A 101 7.79 -2.77 11.53
CA GLN A 101 7.75 -1.39 12.02
C GLN A 101 8.23 -0.39 10.95
N LYS A 102 9.31 -0.71 10.22
CA LYS A 102 9.83 0.13 9.12
C LYS A 102 8.82 0.24 7.98
N MET A 103 8.23 -0.89 7.53
CA MET A 103 7.20 -0.91 6.48
C MET A 103 5.98 -0.09 6.89
N LEU A 104 5.56 -0.20 8.14
CA LEU A 104 4.42 0.54 8.68
C LEU A 104 4.75 2.01 8.99
N GLY A 105 6.02 2.40 9.02
CA GLY A 105 6.45 3.78 9.27
C GLY A 105 6.19 4.24 10.71
N HIS A 106 6.39 3.38 11.70
CA HIS A 106 6.37 3.78 13.10
C HIS A 106 7.60 4.64 13.41
N ALA A 107 7.37 5.89 13.79
CA ALA A 107 8.42 6.91 14.02
C ALA A 107 9.20 6.74 15.35
N SER A 108 8.90 5.73 16.16
CA SER A 108 9.49 5.56 17.48
C SER A 108 10.39 4.33 17.52
N ILE A 109 11.64 4.49 17.16
CA ILE A 109 12.71 3.61 17.66
C ILE A 109 13.90 4.49 18.02
N THR A 110 14.13 4.62 19.32
CA THR A 110 15.28 5.30 19.92
C THR A 110 16.57 4.46 19.84
N THR A 111 16.84 3.80 18.72
CA THR A 111 18.09 3.07 18.48
C THR A 111 18.39 3.10 16.98
N THR A 112 18.66 4.29 16.49
CA THR A 112 18.75 4.59 15.06
C THR A 112 20.12 4.26 14.43
N GLU A 113 21.11 3.81 15.16
CA GLU A 113 22.48 3.82 14.62
C GLU A 113 23.05 2.47 14.15
N ILE A 114 22.42 1.33 14.42
CA ILE A 114 23.04 0.02 14.05
C ILE A 114 22.39 -0.68 12.86
N TYR A 115 21.23 -0.22 12.36
CA TYR A 115 20.46 -0.93 11.33
C TYR A 115 20.11 -0.10 10.09
N THR A 116 20.97 0.81 9.69
CA THR A 116 20.83 1.58 8.44
C THR A 116 20.96 0.72 7.18
N TYR A 117 21.28 -0.56 7.31
CA TYR A 117 21.43 -1.53 6.22
C TYR A 117 20.36 -2.61 6.16
N VAL A 118 19.12 -2.29 6.53
CA VAL A 118 18.01 -3.07 6.00
C VAL A 118 17.88 -2.66 4.54
N THR A 119 18.52 -3.40 3.67
CA THR A 119 18.57 -3.08 2.26
C THR A 119 17.16 -3.07 1.67
N THR A 120 16.88 -2.15 0.77
CA THR A 120 15.64 -2.09 -0.01
C THR A 120 15.34 -3.44 -0.67
N GLU A 121 16.37 -4.21 -1.00
CA GLU A 121 16.29 -5.56 -1.54
C GLU A 121 15.67 -6.55 -0.57
N LYS A 122 16.02 -6.50 0.72
CA LYS A 122 15.43 -7.40 1.74
C LYS A 122 13.95 -7.09 1.99
N GLU A 123 13.58 -5.82 2.01
CA GLU A 123 12.17 -5.42 2.09
C GLU A 123 11.38 -5.91 0.87
N LYS A 124 11.92 -5.78 -0.33
CA LYS A 124 11.31 -6.30 -1.55
C LYS A 124 11.16 -7.82 -1.51
N GLU A 125 12.18 -8.54 -1.05
CA GLU A 125 12.14 -9.99 -0.92
C GLU A 125 11.02 -10.43 0.03
N ILE A 126 10.93 -9.84 1.23
CA ILE A 126 9.89 -10.12 2.21
C ILE A 126 8.50 -9.86 1.59
N LEU A 127 8.31 -8.71 0.96
CA LEU A 127 7.03 -8.37 0.34
C LEU A 127 6.70 -9.26 -0.86
N ARG A 128 7.70 -9.72 -1.61
CA ARG A 128 7.50 -10.64 -2.73
C ARG A 128 7.09 -12.04 -2.27
N THR A 129 7.65 -12.53 -1.15
CA THR A 129 7.47 -13.92 -0.70
C THR A 129 6.42 -14.08 0.38
N ARG A 130 6.24 -13.08 1.26
CA ARG A 130 5.44 -13.18 2.49
C ARG A 130 4.31 -12.14 2.58
N HIS A 131 4.01 -11.40 1.51
CA HIS A 131 2.90 -10.46 1.54
C HIS A 131 1.56 -11.22 1.50
N PRO A 132 0.56 -10.86 2.36
CA PRO A 132 -0.75 -11.52 2.41
C PRO A 132 -1.43 -11.62 1.04
N ARG A 133 -1.25 -10.60 0.20
CA ARG A 133 -1.78 -10.54 -1.16
C ARG A 133 -1.34 -11.72 -2.06
N ASN A 134 -0.18 -12.31 -1.80
CA ASN A 134 0.32 -13.44 -2.59
C ASN A 134 -0.52 -14.72 -2.41
N LYS A 135 -1.34 -14.79 -1.35
CA LYS A 135 -2.28 -15.90 -1.09
C LYS A 135 -3.66 -15.68 -1.71
N ILE A 136 -3.92 -14.50 -2.28
CA ILE A 136 -5.21 -14.14 -2.86
C ILE A 136 -5.07 -14.15 -4.39
N ASN A 137 -5.74 -15.11 -5.06
CA ASN A 137 -5.88 -15.07 -6.51
C ASN A 137 -6.89 -13.97 -6.87
N ILE A 138 -6.45 -12.97 -7.64
CA ILE A 138 -7.38 -12.09 -8.35
C ILE A 138 -7.77 -12.89 -9.59
N GLY A 139 -9.01 -13.41 -9.60
CA GLY A 139 -9.55 -14.08 -10.78
C GLY A 139 -9.44 -13.19 -12.03
N GLU A 140 -9.50 -13.79 -13.21
CA GLU A 140 -9.24 -13.21 -14.54
C GLU A 140 -10.20 -12.08 -14.99
N ASN A 141 -10.94 -11.46 -14.07
CA ASN A 141 -11.94 -10.42 -14.37
C ASN A 141 -11.38 -9.00 -14.29
N PHE A 142 -10.29 -8.73 -15.02
CA PHE A 142 -9.80 -7.36 -15.20
C PHE A 142 -10.59 -6.52 -16.22
N ASP A 143 -11.38 -7.16 -17.08
CA ASP A 143 -12.11 -6.49 -18.17
C ASP A 143 -13.23 -5.56 -17.70
N ASN A 144 -13.61 -5.60 -16.41
CA ASN A 144 -14.69 -4.78 -15.84
C ASN A 144 -14.23 -3.60 -14.96
N LEU A 145 -12.94 -3.30 -14.91
CA LEU A 145 -12.40 -2.21 -14.05
C LEU A 145 -12.14 -0.89 -14.81
N VAL A 146 -12.48 -0.85 -16.11
CA VAL A 146 -12.29 0.34 -16.95
C VAL A 146 -13.64 0.91 -17.34
N TYR A 147 -14.42 1.38 -16.34
CA TYR A 147 -15.56 2.29 -16.56
C TYR A 147 -15.70 3.26 -15.38
#